data_fe75790e24d83ff0f2085073b181523d
#
_entry.id   fe75790e24d83ff0f2085073b181523d
#
_cell.length_a   1.000
_cell.length_b   1.000
_cell.length_c   1.000
_cell.angle_alpha   90.00
_cell.angle_beta   90.00
_cell.angle_gamma   90.00
#
_symmetry.space_group_name_H-M   'P 1'
#
loop_
_entity.id
_entity.type
_entity.pdbx_description
1 polymer ?
#
loop_
_entity_poly.entity_id
_entity_poly.type
_entity_poly.pdbx_seq_one_letter_code
_entity_poly.pdbx_strand_id
1 'polypeptide(L)'
;MCLFFYDMAIIQTLIDCVGVCAEKGIENVILCPGSRNAALIVAFEQNPKVKCFSISDERTAAFIAIGIALATKKTVAIVCTSGTAALNFIPAAAEATLQEIPLLILTADRPPEWINQYDGQTVFQNDAFGRHVKRTFALLPDYEKPDVNWFANRVF
;
A
#
# COMPACT_ATOMS: atom_id res chain seq x y z
N MET A 1 8.35 -14.02 23.90
CA MET A 1 8.03 -12.67 23.41
C MET A 1 9.29 -12.16 22.72
N CYS A 2 9.38 -12.36 21.39
CA CYS A 2 10.51 -11.88 20.59
C CYS A 2 10.11 -10.52 20.02
N LEU A 3 10.63 -9.45 20.60
CA LEU A 3 10.55 -8.11 20.05
C LEU A 3 11.71 -7.95 19.06
N PHE A 4 11.43 -8.09 17.77
CA PHE A 4 12.35 -7.63 16.74
C PHE A 4 12.20 -6.12 16.62
N PHE A 5 13.15 -5.38 17.15
CA PHE A 5 13.32 -3.97 16.85
C PHE A 5 13.88 -3.87 15.42
N TYR A 6 13.01 -3.76 14.44
CA TYR A 6 13.41 -3.27 13.13
C TYR A 6 13.71 -1.78 13.23
N ASP A 7 14.73 -1.36 12.52
CA ASP A 7 15.35 -0.04 12.56
C ASP A 7 14.30 1.10 12.59
N MET A 8 14.42 1.99 13.56
CA MET A 8 13.53 3.14 13.77
C MET A 8 13.39 4.03 12.51
N ALA A 9 14.41 4.03 11.65
CA ALA A 9 14.40 4.79 10.40
C ALA A 9 13.30 4.32 9.42
N ILE A 10 13.06 3.01 9.31
CA ILE A 10 12.03 2.45 8.43
C ILE A 10 10.63 2.83 8.94
N ILE A 11 10.42 2.79 10.25
CA ILE A 11 9.14 3.16 10.85
C ILE A 11 8.84 4.64 10.62
N GLN A 12 9.82 5.51 10.77
CA GLN A 12 9.64 6.95 10.54
C GLN A 12 9.27 7.24 9.09
N THR A 13 9.91 6.60 8.12
CA THR A 13 9.55 6.74 6.70
C THR A 13 8.11 6.37 6.42
N LEU A 14 7.62 5.27 7.00
CA LEU A 14 6.24 4.85 6.83
C LEU A 14 5.26 5.85 7.47
N ILE A 15 5.58 6.38 8.64
CA ILE A 15 4.80 7.43 9.30
C ILE A 15 4.72 8.67 8.41
N ASP A 16 5.84 9.09 7.84
CA ASP A 16 5.92 10.25 6.96
C ASP A 16 5.14 10.03 5.66
N CYS A 17 5.25 8.85 5.04
CA CYS A 17 4.44 8.48 3.87
C CYS A 17 2.95 8.51 4.16
N VAL A 18 2.52 7.99 5.30
CA VAL A 18 1.12 8.04 5.75
C VAL A 18 0.69 9.48 6.01
N GLY A 19 1.56 10.29 6.62
CA GLY A 19 1.33 11.72 6.80
C GLY A 19 1.07 12.44 5.48
N VAL A 20 1.91 12.19 4.46
CA VAL A 20 1.72 12.72 3.10
C VAL A 20 0.39 12.27 2.51
N CYS A 21 0.04 10.99 2.62
CA CYS A 21 -1.25 10.49 2.15
C CYS A 21 -2.42 11.27 2.75
N ALA A 22 -2.41 11.46 4.07
CA ALA A 22 -3.45 12.20 4.78
C ALA A 22 -3.52 13.68 4.35
N GLU A 23 -2.37 14.34 4.18
CA GLU A 23 -2.30 15.74 3.72
C GLU A 23 -2.76 15.90 2.26
N LYS A 24 -2.61 14.87 1.44
CA LYS A 24 -3.12 14.83 0.07
C LYS A 24 -4.60 14.43 -0.03
N GLY A 25 -5.29 14.33 1.11
CA GLY A 25 -6.73 14.15 1.18
C GLY A 25 -7.19 12.69 1.16
N ILE A 26 -6.31 11.73 1.41
CA ILE A 26 -6.71 10.34 1.63
C ILE A 26 -7.26 10.21 3.04
N GLU A 27 -8.58 10.10 3.14
CA GLU A 27 -9.30 10.00 4.41
C GLU A 27 -9.75 8.57 4.74
N ASN A 28 -9.84 7.71 3.72
CA ASN A 28 -10.30 6.32 3.88
C ASN A 28 -9.23 5.36 3.39
N VAL A 29 -8.93 4.36 4.20
CA VAL A 29 -7.93 3.33 3.89
C VAL A 29 -8.49 1.96 4.20
N ILE A 30 -8.38 1.05 3.25
CA ILE A 30 -8.72 -0.37 3.43
C ILE A 30 -7.44 -1.15 3.72
N LEU A 31 -7.42 -1.84 4.84
CA LEU A 31 -6.27 -2.59 5.34
C LEU A 31 -6.53 -4.08 5.22
N CYS A 32 -5.77 -4.78 4.38
CA CYS A 32 -5.76 -6.24 4.36
C CYS A 32 -4.59 -6.71 5.24
N PRO A 33 -4.87 -7.36 6.39
CA PRO A 33 -3.85 -7.64 7.38
C PRO A 33 -2.86 -8.72 6.91
N GLY A 34 -1.59 -8.51 7.23
CA GLY A 34 -0.51 -9.44 6.98
C GLY A 34 0.77 -9.05 7.73
N SER A 35 1.72 -9.96 7.84
CA SER A 35 2.91 -9.74 8.65
C SER A 35 3.84 -8.66 8.07
N ARG A 36 4.01 -8.61 6.73
CA ARG A 36 4.96 -7.67 6.12
C ARG A 36 4.45 -6.24 6.02
N ASN A 37 3.14 -6.03 6.04
CA ASN A 37 2.56 -4.69 6.06
C ASN A 37 2.15 -4.23 7.46
N ALA A 38 2.51 -4.94 8.51
CA ALA A 38 2.12 -4.62 9.88
C ALA A 38 2.54 -3.21 10.30
N ALA A 39 3.77 -2.79 9.99
CA ALA A 39 4.25 -1.45 10.31
C ALA A 39 3.45 -0.35 9.57
N LEU A 40 3.08 -0.59 8.31
CA LEU A 40 2.26 0.32 7.53
C LEU A 40 0.82 0.41 8.07
N ILE A 41 0.25 -0.73 8.49
CA ILE A 41 -1.05 -0.76 9.18
C ILE A 41 -1.02 0.10 10.44
N VAL A 42 -0.03 -0.12 11.30
CA VAL A 42 0.11 0.65 12.55
C VAL A 42 0.26 2.15 12.26
N ALA A 43 1.03 2.53 11.24
CA ALA A 43 1.20 3.93 10.86
C ALA A 43 -0.13 4.57 10.41
N PHE A 44 -0.97 3.86 9.63
CA PHE A 44 -2.30 4.35 9.25
C PHE A 44 -3.25 4.43 10.44
N GLU A 45 -3.31 3.39 11.28
CA GLU A 45 -4.19 3.34 12.46
C GLU A 45 -3.87 4.44 13.50
N GLN A 46 -2.61 4.85 13.57
CA GLN A 46 -2.19 5.93 14.47
C GLN A 46 -2.43 7.33 13.92
N ASN A 47 -2.79 7.47 12.65
CA ASN A 47 -3.04 8.78 12.05
C ASN A 47 -4.50 9.21 12.25
N PRO A 48 -4.79 10.26 13.06
CA PRO A 48 -6.16 10.65 13.40
C PRO A 48 -6.95 11.26 12.23
N LYS A 49 -6.28 11.59 11.11
CA LYS A 49 -6.93 12.13 9.91
C LYS A 49 -7.47 11.05 8.98
N VAL A 50 -7.16 9.78 9.25
CA VAL A 50 -7.46 8.65 8.37
C VAL A 50 -8.42 7.69 9.07
N LYS A 51 -9.44 7.25 8.35
CA LYS A 51 -10.36 6.20 8.78
C LYS A 51 -9.96 4.88 8.15
N CYS A 52 -9.60 3.90 8.99
CA CYS A 52 -9.17 2.59 8.58
C CYS A 52 -10.31 1.56 8.63
N PHE A 53 -10.33 0.66 7.65
CA PHE A 53 -11.27 -0.46 7.57
C PHE A 53 -10.47 -1.75 7.34
N SER A 54 -10.55 -2.69 8.27
CA SER A 54 -9.85 -3.98 8.15
C SER A 54 -10.72 -4.98 7.41
N ILE A 55 -10.21 -5.55 6.30
CA ILE A 55 -10.90 -6.53 5.46
C ILE A 55 -9.91 -7.63 5.09
N SER A 56 -10.23 -8.89 5.38
CA SER A 56 -9.30 -9.99 5.21
C SER A 56 -9.12 -10.46 3.76
N ASP A 57 -10.16 -10.34 2.91
CA ASP A 57 -10.10 -10.74 1.50
C ASP A 57 -9.72 -9.55 0.64
N GLU A 58 -8.57 -9.60 0.00
CA GLU A 58 -7.99 -8.51 -0.77
C GLU A 58 -8.86 -8.10 -1.96
N ARG A 59 -9.43 -9.05 -2.68
CA ARG A 59 -10.30 -8.74 -3.82
C ARG A 59 -11.54 -7.99 -3.38
N THR A 60 -12.19 -8.45 -2.32
CA THR A 60 -13.35 -7.78 -1.72
C THR A 60 -12.96 -6.38 -1.22
N ALA A 61 -11.83 -6.27 -0.52
CA ALA A 61 -11.29 -5.02 -0.02
C ALA A 61 -11.12 -3.96 -1.14
N ALA A 62 -10.55 -4.38 -2.27
CA ALA A 62 -10.30 -3.48 -3.39
C ALA A 62 -11.60 -2.99 -4.05
N PHE A 63 -12.63 -3.82 -4.19
CA PHE A 63 -13.93 -3.38 -4.70
C PHE A 63 -14.71 -2.52 -3.70
N ILE A 64 -14.56 -2.75 -2.39
CA ILE A 64 -15.10 -1.84 -1.37
C ILE A 64 -14.43 -0.47 -1.48
N ALA A 65 -13.10 -0.41 -1.69
CA ALA A 65 -12.38 0.84 -1.91
C ALA A 65 -12.92 1.61 -3.13
N ILE A 66 -13.20 0.92 -4.24
CA ILE A 66 -13.87 1.51 -5.41
C ILE A 66 -15.22 2.12 -5.02
N GLY A 67 -16.04 1.38 -4.28
CA GLY A 67 -17.35 1.86 -3.81
C GLY A 67 -17.23 3.13 -2.96
N ILE A 68 -16.27 3.17 -2.02
CA ILE A 68 -16.01 4.34 -1.18
C ILE A 68 -15.52 5.53 -2.04
N ALA A 69 -14.59 5.28 -2.97
CA ALA A 69 -14.06 6.34 -3.84
C ALA A 69 -15.17 6.95 -4.73
N LEU A 70 -16.07 6.12 -5.26
CA LEU A 70 -17.24 6.58 -6.02
C LEU A 70 -18.20 7.43 -5.18
N ALA A 71 -18.48 6.99 -3.95
CA ALA A 71 -19.40 7.68 -3.05
C ALA A 71 -18.84 9.00 -2.53
N THR A 72 -17.55 9.03 -2.21
CA THR A 72 -16.90 10.19 -1.59
C THR A 72 -16.29 11.16 -2.59
N LYS A 73 -16.05 10.71 -3.83
CA LYS A 73 -15.29 11.43 -4.87
C LYS A 73 -13.85 11.76 -4.43
N LYS A 74 -13.29 10.94 -3.55
CA LYS A 74 -11.94 11.08 -3.02
C LYS A 74 -11.12 9.83 -3.30
N THR A 75 -9.80 9.99 -3.34
CA THR A 75 -8.88 8.86 -3.44
C THR A 75 -8.99 7.99 -2.18
N VAL A 76 -9.08 6.69 -2.37
CA VAL A 76 -9.03 5.69 -1.30
C VAL A 76 -7.72 4.92 -1.42
N ALA A 77 -7.04 4.69 -0.30
CA ALA A 77 -5.88 3.80 -0.28
C ALA A 77 -6.31 2.38 0.07
N ILE A 78 -5.65 1.41 -0.56
CA ILE A 78 -5.75 -0.01 -0.23
C ILE A 78 -4.37 -0.56 0.09
N VAL A 79 -4.28 -1.36 1.14
CA VAL A 79 -3.01 -1.84 1.69
C VAL A 79 -3.05 -3.34 1.84
N CYS A 80 -2.05 -4.06 1.33
CA CYS A 80 -1.91 -5.50 1.59
C CYS A 80 -0.47 -5.92 1.86
N THR A 81 -0.32 -7.16 2.30
CA THR A 81 0.98 -7.80 2.46
C THR A 81 1.60 -8.15 1.11
N SER A 82 2.80 -8.73 1.12
CA SER A 82 3.53 -9.13 -0.07
C SER A 82 2.97 -10.39 -0.73
N GLY A 83 3.35 -10.61 -1.99
CA GLY A 83 3.12 -11.84 -2.71
C GLY A 83 1.75 -11.89 -3.38
N THR A 84 1.12 -13.07 -3.38
CA THR A 84 -0.17 -13.29 -4.06
C THR A 84 -1.30 -12.38 -3.58
N ALA A 85 -1.22 -11.83 -2.37
CA ALA A 85 -2.15 -10.84 -1.86
C ALA A 85 -2.29 -9.64 -2.82
N ALA A 86 -1.16 -9.08 -3.26
CA ALA A 86 -1.14 -7.96 -4.19
C ALA A 86 -1.85 -8.27 -5.53
N LEU A 87 -1.73 -9.50 -6.03
CA LEU A 87 -2.36 -9.90 -7.29
C LEU A 87 -3.89 -9.91 -7.22
N ASN A 88 -4.47 -10.06 -6.04
CA ASN A 88 -5.92 -9.99 -5.85
C ASN A 88 -6.49 -8.58 -6.04
N PHE A 89 -5.66 -7.55 -6.05
CA PHE A 89 -6.10 -6.19 -6.36
C PHE A 89 -6.24 -5.92 -7.87
N ILE A 90 -5.66 -6.77 -8.74
CA ILE A 90 -5.61 -6.54 -10.19
C ILE A 90 -7.01 -6.35 -10.81
N PRO A 91 -8.05 -7.16 -10.49
CA PRO A 91 -9.37 -6.96 -11.06
C PRO A 91 -9.95 -5.58 -10.74
N ALA A 92 -9.80 -5.12 -9.50
CA ALA A 92 -10.27 -3.81 -9.08
C ALA A 92 -9.41 -2.67 -9.66
N ALA A 93 -8.10 -2.85 -9.79
CA ALA A 93 -7.22 -1.88 -10.44
C ALA A 93 -7.60 -1.68 -11.91
N ALA A 94 -7.94 -2.77 -12.62
CA ALA A 94 -8.42 -2.72 -14.00
C ALA A 94 -9.73 -1.92 -14.09
N GLU A 95 -10.70 -2.22 -13.25
CA GLU A 95 -11.98 -1.51 -13.19
C GLU A 95 -11.78 -0.04 -12.85
N ALA A 96 -10.99 0.28 -11.83
CA ALA A 96 -10.71 1.64 -11.43
C ALA A 96 -10.04 2.45 -12.55
N THR A 97 -9.12 1.82 -13.31
CA THR A 97 -8.46 2.48 -14.43
C THR A 97 -9.43 2.79 -15.57
N LEU A 98 -10.30 1.85 -15.93
CA LEU A 98 -11.27 2.03 -17.01
C LEU A 98 -12.35 3.07 -16.67
N GLN A 99 -12.72 3.17 -15.41
CA GLN A 99 -13.73 4.12 -14.92
C GLN A 99 -13.13 5.42 -14.33
N GLU A 100 -11.81 5.59 -14.43
CA GLU A 100 -11.09 6.77 -13.90
C GLU A 100 -11.33 7.01 -12.40
N ILE A 101 -11.48 5.92 -11.63
CA ILE A 101 -11.66 5.98 -10.18
C ILE A 101 -10.29 6.07 -9.49
N PRO A 102 -10.05 7.08 -8.65
CA PRO A 102 -8.74 7.26 -8.03
C PRO A 102 -8.52 6.26 -6.88
N LEU A 103 -7.58 5.34 -7.06
CA LEU A 103 -7.09 4.42 -6.03
C LEU A 103 -5.59 4.58 -5.84
N LEU A 104 -5.15 4.54 -4.58
CA LEU A 104 -3.75 4.38 -4.20
C LEU A 104 -3.54 2.96 -3.68
N ILE A 105 -2.72 2.19 -4.38
CA ILE A 105 -2.40 0.80 -4.02
C ILE A 105 -1.04 0.77 -3.33
N LEU A 106 -1.00 0.31 -2.09
CA LEU A 106 0.20 0.19 -1.27
C LEU A 106 0.41 -1.29 -0.91
N THR A 107 1.43 -1.90 -1.47
CA THR A 107 1.76 -3.30 -1.21
C THR A 107 3.09 -3.40 -0.50
N ALA A 108 3.17 -4.20 0.57
CA ALA A 108 4.46 -4.60 1.07
C ALA A 108 5.15 -5.53 0.05
N ASP A 109 6.46 -5.60 0.09
CA ASP A 109 7.22 -6.56 -0.70
C ASP A 109 8.34 -7.20 0.14
N ARG A 110 8.97 -8.20 -0.41
CA ARG A 110 10.16 -8.80 0.14
C ARG A 110 11.38 -7.93 -0.16
N PRO A 111 12.42 -7.99 0.69
CA PRO A 111 13.70 -7.42 0.34
C PRO A 111 14.18 -7.97 -1.01
N PRO A 112 14.86 -7.16 -1.85
CA PRO A 112 15.27 -7.57 -3.20
C PRO A 112 16.04 -8.88 -3.25
N GLU A 113 16.87 -9.16 -2.26
CA GLU A 113 17.66 -10.38 -2.12
C GLU A 113 16.82 -11.64 -1.86
N TRP A 114 15.57 -11.48 -1.44
CA TRP A 114 14.64 -12.59 -1.18
C TRP A 114 13.69 -12.85 -2.35
N ILE A 115 13.67 -11.97 -3.34
CA ILE A 115 12.93 -12.20 -4.59
C ILE A 115 13.64 -13.32 -5.34
N ASN A 116 12.90 -14.26 -5.92
CA ASN A 116 13.42 -15.46 -6.61
C ASN A 116 14.00 -16.56 -5.71
N GLN A 117 13.78 -16.52 -4.42
CA GLN A 117 14.19 -17.61 -3.51
C GLN A 117 13.13 -18.72 -3.38
N TYR A 118 12.04 -18.65 -4.17
CA TYR A 118 10.92 -19.61 -4.14
C TYR A 118 10.28 -19.77 -2.76
N ASP A 119 10.38 -18.73 -1.91
CA ASP A 119 9.69 -18.68 -0.63
C ASP A 119 8.17 -18.61 -0.82
N GLY A 120 7.40 -19.15 0.14
CA GLY A 120 5.95 -19.26 0.04
C GLY A 120 5.26 -17.94 -0.36
N GLN A 121 4.27 -18.03 -1.24
CA GLN A 121 3.49 -16.94 -1.86
C GLN A 121 4.30 -15.82 -2.55
N THR A 122 5.59 -16.02 -2.80
CA THR A 122 6.42 -15.04 -3.53
C THR A 122 5.97 -14.93 -4.98
N VAL A 123 5.85 -13.69 -5.45
CA VAL A 123 5.55 -13.37 -6.85
C VAL A 123 6.42 -12.19 -7.28
N PHE A 124 6.54 -11.99 -8.59
CA PHE A 124 7.10 -10.75 -9.13
C PHE A 124 6.07 -9.64 -8.99
N GLN A 125 6.20 -8.80 -7.95
CA GLN A 125 5.27 -7.72 -7.68
C GLN A 125 5.53 -6.47 -8.51
N ASN A 126 6.81 -6.24 -8.84
CA ASN A 126 7.16 -5.12 -9.68
C ASN A 126 6.45 -5.27 -11.03
N ASP A 127 5.74 -4.22 -11.44
CA ASP A 127 4.93 -4.18 -12.67
C ASP A 127 3.80 -5.23 -12.76
N ALA A 128 3.45 -5.93 -11.68
CA ALA A 128 2.38 -6.92 -11.69
C ALA A 128 1.02 -6.35 -12.12
N PHE A 129 0.77 -5.07 -11.90
CA PHE A 129 -0.44 -4.38 -12.34
C PHE A 129 -0.41 -3.95 -13.81
N GLY A 130 0.76 -3.96 -14.46
CA GLY A 130 0.94 -3.63 -15.88
C GLY A 130 0.27 -2.31 -16.27
N ARG A 131 -0.63 -2.38 -17.27
CA ARG A 131 -1.36 -1.21 -17.79
C ARG A 131 -2.59 -0.82 -16.96
N HIS A 132 -2.87 -1.56 -15.88
CA HIS A 132 -4.03 -1.30 -15.03
C HIS A 132 -3.75 -0.28 -13.91
N VAL A 133 -2.59 0.38 -13.96
CA VAL A 133 -2.23 1.50 -13.10
C VAL A 133 -1.54 2.58 -13.93
N LYS A 134 -1.66 3.82 -13.50
CA LYS A 134 -0.98 4.95 -14.18
C LYS A 134 0.53 4.86 -14.01
N ARG A 135 1.00 4.46 -12.83
CA ARG A 135 2.42 4.36 -12.47
C ARG A 135 2.61 3.32 -11.38
N THR A 136 3.75 2.68 -11.38
CA THR A 136 4.25 1.81 -10.31
C THR A 136 5.57 2.39 -9.79
N PHE A 137 5.75 2.36 -8.47
CA PHE A 137 6.98 2.77 -7.81
C PHE A 137 7.40 1.70 -6.82
N ALA A 138 8.64 1.28 -6.87
CA ALA A 138 9.27 0.49 -5.82
C ALA A 138 9.99 1.46 -4.87
N LEU A 139 9.51 1.51 -3.63
CA LEU A 139 10.19 2.22 -2.56
C LEU A 139 11.22 1.25 -1.99
N LEU A 140 12.47 1.41 -2.42
CA LEU A 140 13.57 0.63 -1.87
C LEU A 140 13.83 1.08 -0.43
N PRO A 141 14.17 0.13 0.47
CA PRO A 141 14.60 0.49 1.79
C PRO A 141 15.94 1.23 1.69
N ASP A 142 15.89 2.55 1.63
CA ASP A 142 17.08 3.36 1.79
C ASP A 142 17.27 3.59 3.29
N TYR A 143 18.18 2.84 3.87
CA TYR A 143 18.47 2.89 5.30
C TYR A 143 19.07 4.22 5.75
N GLU A 144 19.57 5.03 4.83
CA GLU A 144 20.29 6.24 5.18
C GLU A 144 19.47 7.53 5.09
N LYS A 145 18.53 7.65 4.14
CA LYS A 145 17.62 8.82 4.03
C LYS A 145 16.43 8.53 3.10
N PRO A 146 15.30 8.09 3.62
CA PRO A 146 14.08 8.00 2.81
C PRO A 146 13.67 9.40 2.34
N ASP A 147 13.63 9.61 1.04
CA ASP A 147 13.20 10.89 0.47
C ASP A 147 11.67 10.97 0.41
N VAL A 148 11.09 11.44 1.52
CA VAL A 148 9.65 11.67 1.63
C VAL A 148 9.17 12.70 0.60
N ASN A 149 10.02 13.66 0.23
CA ASN A 149 9.70 14.64 -0.81
C ASN A 149 9.61 13.97 -2.18
N TRP A 150 10.47 12.97 -2.44
CA TRP A 150 10.39 12.16 -3.64
C TRP A 150 9.04 11.45 -3.73
N PHE A 151 8.60 10.81 -2.65
CA PHE A 151 7.29 10.15 -2.57
C PHE A 151 6.15 11.15 -2.81
N ALA A 152 6.15 12.28 -2.10
CA ALA A 152 5.12 13.30 -2.23
C ALA A 152 5.00 13.86 -3.66
N ASN A 153 6.13 14.03 -4.37
CA ASN A 153 6.16 14.62 -5.72
C ASN A 153 5.92 13.60 -6.85
N ARG A 154 6.00 12.31 -6.59
CA ARG A 154 5.87 11.26 -7.62
C ARG A 154 4.55 10.50 -7.55
N VAL A 155 3.97 10.37 -6.37
CA VAL A 155 2.73 9.63 -6.14
C VAL A 155 1.51 10.51 -6.33
N PHE A 156 1.61 11.79 -6.00
CA PHE A 156 0.56 12.79 -6.09
C PHE A 156 0.90 13.89 -7.10
#